data_81cf219a4eafe7897998dc4ad1b221b9
#
_entry.id   81cf219a4eafe7897998dc4ad1b221b9
#
_cell.length_a   1.000
_cell.length_b   1.000
_cell.length_c   1.000
_cell.angle_alpha   90.00
_cell.angle_beta   90.00
_cell.angle_gamma   90.00
#
_symmetry.space_group_name_H-M   'P 1'
#
loop_
_entity.id
_entity.type
_entity.pdbx_description
1 polymer ?
#
loop_
_entity_poly.entity_id
_entity_poly.type
_entity_poly.pdbx_seq_one_letter_code
_entity_poly.pdbx_strand_id
1 'polypeptide(L)'
;MKFLSSLFAFTACGVLAAPVFAAEQASEPSGCAAKRQDITTQLENAKAAGNTSRQAGLEKALSEVTANCTDADLLKQQEQKVLDAKREVSRRQADLNKAMSKGDPEKIDKRKDKLAESRKELQEEQEKLENVKPDEDDD
;
A
#
# COMPACT_ATOMS: atom_id res chain seq x y z
N MET A 1 17.35 0.04 -64.32
CA MET A 1 17.23 -1.10 -65.23
C MET A 1 16.90 -2.34 -64.47
N LYS A 2 15.78 -2.92 -64.88
CA LYS A 2 15.40 -4.35 -64.83
C LYS A 2 15.18 -4.96 -63.42
N PHE A 3 13.91 -5.17 -63.04
CA PHE A 3 13.04 -6.36 -63.33
C PHE A 3 13.63 -7.62 -62.69
N LEU A 4 12.96 -8.41 -61.96
CA LEU A 4 11.71 -9.19 -62.09
C LEU A 4 11.42 -9.82 -60.74
N SER A 5 10.22 -9.76 -60.22
CA SER A 5 9.18 -10.78 -60.43
C SER A 5 9.27 -12.02 -59.57
N SER A 6 8.19 -12.18 -58.82
CA SER A 6 7.45 -13.46 -58.65
C SER A 6 7.96 -14.37 -57.56
N LEU A 7 7.22 -14.87 -56.64
CA LEU A 7 5.99 -15.67 -56.73
C LEU A 7 5.43 -15.94 -55.33
N PHE A 8 4.17 -15.90 -55.25
CA PHE A 8 3.24 -16.54 -54.30
C PHE A 8 3.74 -17.81 -53.61
N ALA A 9 3.58 -17.83 -52.29
CA ALA A 9 3.24 -19.08 -51.64
C ALA A 9 2.21 -18.78 -50.56
N PHE A 10 0.98 -19.14 -50.84
CA PHE A 10 -0.11 -19.32 -49.89
C PHE A 10 0.33 -20.40 -48.92
N THR A 11 0.38 -20.09 -47.63
CA THR A 11 0.43 -21.15 -46.62
C THR A 11 -0.63 -20.88 -45.56
N ALA A 12 -1.44 -21.92 -45.42
CA ALA A 12 -2.69 -22.05 -44.69
C ALA A 12 -2.71 -21.44 -43.28
N CYS A 13 -3.80 -20.78 -43.01
CA CYS A 13 -4.33 -20.42 -41.72
C CYS A 13 -4.45 -21.68 -40.81
N GLY A 14 -3.53 -21.84 -39.88
CA GLY A 14 -3.72 -22.66 -38.71
C GLY A 14 -4.15 -21.77 -37.55
N VAL A 15 -5.45 -21.62 -37.33
CA VAL A 15 -5.99 -20.99 -36.12
C VAL A 15 -5.73 -21.94 -34.96
N LEU A 16 -4.58 -21.78 -34.30
CA LEU A 16 -4.36 -22.35 -32.99
C LEU A 16 -5.17 -21.51 -32.00
N ALA A 17 -6.35 -21.96 -31.67
CA ALA A 17 -7.09 -21.49 -30.51
C ALA A 17 -6.27 -21.86 -29.26
N ALA A 18 -5.42 -20.93 -28.80
CA ALA A 18 -4.81 -21.03 -27.49
C ALA A 18 -5.96 -20.94 -26.48
N PRO A 19 -6.07 -21.85 -25.49
CA PRO A 19 -6.95 -21.66 -24.39
C PRO A 19 -6.51 -20.40 -23.67
N VAL A 20 -7.35 -19.40 -23.65
CA VAL A 20 -7.21 -18.26 -22.74
C VAL A 20 -7.45 -18.85 -21.35
N PHE A 21 -6.41 -19.25 -20.67
CA PHE A 21 -6.46 -19.39 -19.22
C PHE A 21 -6.72 -17.95 -18.72
N ALA A 22 -7.97 -17.67 -18.40
CA ALA A 22 -8.27 -16.59 -17.49
C ALA A 22 -7.50 -16.91 -16.21
N ALA A 23 -6.33 -16.32 -16.06
CA ALA A 23 -5.66 -16.25 -14.78
C ALA A 23 -6.65 -15.48 -13.91
N GLU A 24 -7.37 -16.22 -13.07
CA GLU A 24 -8.10 -15.68 -11.94
C GLU A 24 -7.07 -14.85 -11.18
N GLN A 25 -7.12 -13.54 -11.36
CA GLN A 25 -6.31 -12.61 -10.59
C GLN A 25 -6.83 -12.76 -9.17
N ALA A 26 -6.16 -13.62 -8.40
CA ALA A 26 -6.35 -13.64 -6.97
C ALA A 26 -6.07 -12.21 -6.50
N SER A 27 -7.12 -11.49 -6.13
CA SER A 27 -7.01 -10.16 -5.56
C SER A 27 -6.01 -10.23 -4.41
N GLU A 28 -5.05 -9.30 -4.37
CA GLU A 28 -4.11 -9.26 -3.26
C GLU A 28 -4.90 -9.15 -1.95
N PRO A 29 -4.52 -9.93 -0.92
CA PRO A 29 -5.27 -9.90 0.33
C PRO A 29 -5.25 -8.50 0.92
N SER A 30 -6.43 -7.97 1.25
CA SER A 30 -6.63 -6.68 1.91
C SER A 30 -6.96 -6.87 3.40
N GLY A 31 -7.02 -5.79 4.15
CA GLY A 31 -7.52 -5.78 5.51
C GLY A 31 -6.83 -6.75 6.48
N CYS A 32 -7.62 -7.50 7.23
CA CYS A 32 -7.11 -8.48 8.21
C CYS A 32 -6.41 -9.66 7.57
N ALA A 33 -6.77 -10.02 6.33
CA ALA A 33 -6.09 -11.08 5.58
C ALA A 33 -4.66 -10.65 5.23
N ALA A 34 -4.47 -9.46 4.70
CA ALA A 34 -3.15 -8.89 4.42
C ALA A 34 -2.29 -8.80 5.69
N LYS A 35 -2.88 -8.35 6.79
CA LYS A 35 -2.18 -8.24 8.08
C LYS A 35 -1.71 -9.61 8.60
N ARG A 36 -2.54 -10.66 8.49
CA ARG A 36 -2.14 -12.03 8.83
C ARG A 36 -1.01 -12.53 7.94
N GLN A 37 -1.10 -12.29 6.64
CA GLN A 37 -0.07 -12.69 5.69
C GLN A 37 1.28 -12.02 5.97
N ASP A 38 1.29 -10.71 6.23
CA ASP A 38 2.51 -9.97 6.59
C ASP A 38 3.17 -10.55 7.85
N ILE A 39 2.39 -10.79 8.92
CA ILE A 39 2.91 -11.40 10.15
C ILE A 39 3.46 -12.81 9.88
N THR A 40 2.79 -13.60 9.05
CA THR A 40 3.23 -14.94 8.68
C THR A 40 4.57 -14.90 7.95
N THR A 41 4.72 -14.01 6.97
CA THR A 41 5.97 -13.80 6.24
C THR A 41 7.11 -13.37 7.18
N GLN A 42 6.83 -12.46 8.10
CA GLN A 42 7.81 -12.04 9.10
C GLN A 42 8.20 -13.18 10.06
N LEU A 43 7.25 -14.05 10.42
CA LEU A 43 7.48 -15.22 11.25
C LEU A 43 8.39 -16.25 10.54
N GLU A 44 8.15 -16.49 9.27
CA GLU A 44 9.00 -17.36 8.45
C GLU A 44 10.44 -16.82 8.37
N ASN A 45 10.60 -15.51 8.14
CA ASN A 45 11.90 -14.85 8.12
C ASN A 45 12.60 -14.93 9.50
N ALA A 46 11.86 -14.78 10.59
CA ALA A 46 12.42 -14.89 11.95
C ALA A 46 12.86 -16.35 12.24
N LYS A 47 12.10 -17.35 11.76
CA LYS A 47 12.46 -18.80 11.85
C LYS A 47 13.74 -19.08 11.05
N ALA A 48 13.81 -18.60 9.82
CA ALA A 48 14.99 -18.78 8.97
C ALA A 48 16.25 -18.15 9.58
N ALA A 49 16.10 -17.02 10.27
CA ALA A 49 17.19 -16.33 10.97
C ALA A 49 17.51 -16.90 12.36
N GLY A 50 16.79 -17.91 12.85
CA GLY A 50 16.97 -18.48 14.19
C GLY A 50 16.63 -17.54 15.35
N ASN A 51 15.87 -16.46 15.09
CA ASN A 51 15.53 -15.44 16.08
C ASN A 51 14.30 -15.87 16.91
N THR A 52 14.53 -16.68 17.94
CA THR A 52 13.48 -17.27 18.77
C THR A 52 12.63 -16.23 19.53
N SER A 53 13.23 -15.13 19.97
CA SER A 53 12.50 -14.05 20.65
C SER A 53 11.51 -13.37 19.71
N ARG A 54 11.92 -13.09 18.47
CA ARG A 54 11.04 -12.51 17.45
C ARG A 54 9.95 -13.48 17.01
N GLN A 55 10.28 -14.79 16.91
CA GLN A 55 9.29 -15.83 16.61
C GLN A 55 8.14 -15.83 17.64
N ALA A 56 8.46 -15.89 18.94
CA ALA A 56 7.45 -15.91 20.00
C ALA A 56 6.56 -14.65 19.97
N GLY A 57 7.12 -13.48 19.70
CA GLY A 57 6.37 -12.24 19.54
C GLY A 57 5.42 -12.25 18.34
N LEU A 58 5.90 -12.78 17.20
CA LEU A 58 5.10 -12.86 15.97
C LEU A 58 4.01 -13.93 16.04
N GLU A 59 4.27 -15.07 16.70
CA GLU A 59 3.27 -16.11 16.95
C GLU A 59 2.11 -15.55 17.80
N LYS A 60 2.44 -14.80 18.85
CA LYS A 60 1.44 -14.11 19.67
C LYS A 60 0.65 -13.09 18.84
N ALA A 61 1.35 -12.25 18.04
CA ALA A 61 0.70 -11.27 17.18
C ALA A 61 -0.23 -11.91 16.15
N LEU A 62 0.18 -13.04 15.55
CA LEU A 62 -0.63 -13.80 14.60
C LEU A 62 -1.90 -14.35 15.28
N SER A 63 -1.75 -14.91 16.47
CA SER A 63 -2.89 -15.39 17.28
C SER A 63 -3.88 -14.28 17.59
N GLU A 64 -3.40 -13.12 18.04
CA GLU A 64 -4.22 -11.95 18.36
C GLU A 64 -4.96 -11.41 17.13
N VAL A 65 -4.27 -11.28 16.00
CA VAL A 65 -4.90 -10.83 14.74
C VAL A 65 -5.93 -11.85 14.26
N THR A 66 -5.65 -13.14 14.36
CA THR A 66 -6.57 -14.18 13.93
C THR A 66 -7.85 -14.20 14.79
N ALA A 67 -7.73 -13.96 16.09
CA ALA A 67 -8.84 -14.00 17.02
C ALA A 67 -9.68 -12.70 17.05
N ASN A 68 -9.06 -11.55 16.87
CA ASN A 68 -9.67 -10.27 17.22
C ASN A 68 -9.72 -9.25 16.07
N CYS A 69 -9.08 -9.50 14.93
CA CYS A 69 -9.13 -8.55 13.82
C CYS A 69 -10.46 -8.67 13.09
N THR A 70 -11.16 -7.56 12.93
CA THR A 70 -12.24 -7.40 11.96
C THR A 70 -11.88 -6.30 10.96
N ASP A 71 -12.27 -6.44 9.70
CA ASP A 71 -11.97 -5.44 8.67
C ASP A 71 -12.64 -4.11 9.00
N ALA A 72 -13.83 -4.14 9.59
CA ALA A 72 -14.53 -2.95 10.04
C ALA A 72 -13.76 -2.18 11.15
N ASP A 73 -13.19 -2.88 12.13
CA ASP A 73 -12.39 -2.24 13.17
C ASP A 73 -11.06 -1.71 12.62
N LEU A 74 -10.46 -2.45 11.68
CA LEU A 74 -9.23 -2.02 11.02
C LEU A 74 -9.46 -0.77 10.17
N LEU A 75 -10.54 -0.73 9.40
CA LEU A 75 -10.96 0.43 8.63
C LEU A 75 -11.15 1.65 9.54
N LYS A 76 -11.94 1.50 10.60
CA LYS A 76 -12.19 2.57 11.57
C LYS A 76 -10.91 3.09 12.24
N GLN A 77 -9.99 2.20 12.59
CA GLN A 77 -8.69 2.60 13.13
C GLN A 77 -7.87 3.39 12.11
N GLN A 78 -7.89 2.98 10.85
CA GLN A 78 -7.15 3.66 9.79
C GLN A 78 -7.77 5.02 9.44
N GLU A 79 -9.09 5.13 9.40
CA GLU A 79 -9.81 6.39 9.28
C GLU A 79 -9.42 7.39 10.38
N GLN A 80 -9.31 6.91 11.62
CA GLN A 80 -8.88 7.74 12.75
C GLN A 80 -7.45 8.24 12.55
N LYS A 81 -6.53 7.41 12.10
CA LYS A 81 -5.14 7.83 11.80
C LYS A 81 -5.08 8.90 10.72
N VAL A 82 -5.85 8.74 9.63
CA VAL A 82 -5.95 9.76 8.57
C VAL A 82 -6.49 11.08 9.15
N LEU A 83 -7.48 11.01 10.04
CA LEU A 83 -8.04 12.21 10.69
C LEU A 83 -7.00 12.89 11.58
N ASP A 84 -6.22 12.14 12.32
CA ASP A 84 -5.16 12.68 13.19
C ASP A 84 -4.02 13.28 12.37
N ALA A 85 -3.60 12.64 11.26
CA ALA A 85 -2.62 13.19 10.34
C ALA A 85 -3.11 14.51 9.67
N LYS A 86 -4.40 14.59 9.30
CA LYS A 86 -5.01 15.85 8.81
C LYS A 86 -4.94 16.97 9.84
N ARG A 87 -5.20 16.66 11.11
CA ARG A 87 -5.09 17.63 12.20
C ARG A 87 -3.65 18.11 12.39
N GLU A 88 -2.68 17.16 12.27
CA GLU A 88 -1.27 17.52 12.35
C GLU A 88 -0.84 18.45 11.23
N VAL A 89 -1.20 18.17 9.97
CA VAL A 89 -0.94 19.07 8.83
C VAL A 89 -1.52 20.46 9.10
N SER A 90 -2.75 20.55 9.61
CA SER A 90 -3.39 21.83 9.93
C SER A 90 -2.62 22.59 11.01
N ARG A 91 -2.14 21.89 12.04
CA ARG A 91 -1.31 22.48 13.11
C ARG A 91 0.01 22.98 12.57
N ARG A 92 0.70 22.20 11.73
CA ARG A 92 1.98 22.60 11.11
C ARG A 92 1.83 23.78 10.17
N GLN A 93 0.70 23.84 9.44
CA GLN A 93 0.39 25.02 8.59
C GLN A 93 0.19 26.28 9.43
N ALA A 94 -0.52 26.18 10.56
CA ALA A 94 -0.68 27.32 11.48
C ALA A 94 0.66 27.77 12.09
N ASP A 95 1.51 26.83 12.47
CA ASP A 95 2.87 27.11 12.96
C ASP A 95 3.73 27.82 11.92
N LEU A 96 3.65 27.40 10.64
CA LEU A 96 4.35 28.07 9.54
C LEU A 96 3.84 29.50 9.36
N ASN A 97 2.53 29.71 9.32
CA ASN A 97 1.94 31.04 9.20
C ASN A 97 2.39 31.97 10.34
N LYS A 98 2.47 31.44 11.57
CA LYS A 98 2.98 32.18 12.72
C LYS A 98 4.47 32.51 12.60
N ALA A 99 5.29 31.63 12.02
CA ALA A 99 6.70 31.90 11.76
C ALA A 99 6.87 32.99 10.68
N MET A 100 6.08 32.91 9.61
CA MET A 100 6.07 33.91 8.53
C MET A 100 5.70 35.29 9.03
N SER A 101 4.70 35.42 9.91
CA SER A 101 4.30 36.71 10.49
C SER A 101 5.39 37.34 11.38
N LYS A 102 6.32 36.56 11.89
CA LYS A 102 7.47 37.04 12.69
C LYS A 102 8.70 37.37 11.85
N GLY A 103 8.74 36.97 10.59
CA GLY A 103 9.79 37.32 9.64
C GLY A 103 11.17 36.67 9.94
N ASP A 104 11.21 35.53 10.67
CA ASP A 104 12.45 34.80 11.01
C ASP A 104 12.70 33.71 9.96
N PRO A 105 13.67 33.87 9.04
CA PRO A 105 13.87 32.96 7.91
C PRO A 105 14.22 31.53 8.35
N GLU A 106 15.06 31.37 9.36
CA GLU A 106 15.48 30.05 9.84
C GLU A 106 14.31 29.27 10.43
N LYS A 107 13.46 29.93 11.19
CA LYS A 107 12.23 29.30 11.72
C LYS A 107 11.23 28.99 10.62
N ILE A 108 11.11 29.84 9.62
CA ILE A 108 10.23 29.61 8.48
C ILE A 108 10.65 28.34 7.76
N ASP A 109 11.93 28.16 7.44
CA ASP A 109 12.42 26.97 6.72
C ASP A 109 12.23 25.71 7.55
N LYS A 110 12.56 25.74 8.84
CA LYS A 110 12.30 24.60 9.74
C LYS A 110 10.81 24.23 9.84
N ARG A 111 9.88 25.21 9.73
CA ARG A 111 8.44 24.95 9.75
C ARG A 111 7.93 24.41 8.41
N LYS A 112 8.52 24.83 7.29
CA LYS A 112 8.24 24.24 5.97
C LYS A 112 8.60 22.76 5.93
N ASP A 113 9.79 22.40 6.43
CA ASP A 113 10.24 21.00 6.47
C ASP A 113 9.27 20.13 7.29
N LYS A 114 8.89 20.60 8.49
CA LYS A 114 7.91 19.89 9.32
C LYS A 114 6.52 19.77 8.69
N LEU A 115 6.09 20.76 7.95
CA LEU A 115 4.84 20.68 7.20
C LEU A 115 4.93 19.67 6.05
N ALA A 116 6.07 19.64 5.35
CA ALA A 116 6.31 18.67 4.28
C ALA A 116 6.31 17.24 4.82
N GLU A 117 6.96 16.99 5.95
CA GLU A 117 6.96 15.71 6.67
C GLU A 117 5.53 15.27 7.03
N SER A 118 4.75 16.16 7.67
CA SER A 118 3.36 15.84 8.05
C SER A 118 2.44 15.58 6.85
N ARG A 119 2.67 16.25 5.72
CA ARG A 119 1.94 15.97 4.48
C ARG A 119 2.27 14.60 3.91
N LYS A 120 3.54 14.18 3.99
CA LYS A 120 3.97 12.86 3.59
C LYS A 120 3.33 11.77 4.48
N GLU A 121 3.35 11.98 5.80
CA GLU A 121 2.65 11.08 6.74
C GLU A 121 1.15 10.96 6.44
N LEU A 122 0.48 12.08 6.14
CA LEU A 122 -0.92 12.05 5.74
C LEU A 122 -1.14 11.22 4.48
N GLN A 123 -0.29 11.39 3.47
CA GLN A 123 -0.38 10.59 2.24
C GLN A 123 -0.20 9.10 2.52
N GLU A 124 0.80 8.72 3.32
CA GLU A 124 1.05 7.33 3.71
C GLU A 124 -0.16 6.71 4.46
N GLU A 125 -0.79 7.47 5.37
CA GLU A 125 -1.98 6.97 6.07
C GLU A 125 -3.22 6.90 5.16
N GLN A 126 -3.33 7.75 4.14
CA GLN A 126 -4.38 7.65 3.12
C GLN A 126 -4.19 6.43 2.21
N GLU A 127 -2.96 6.14 1.80
CA GLU A 127 -2.64 4.93 1.01
C GLU A 127 -2.95 3.65 1.82
N LYS A 128 -2.61 3.64 3.12
CA LYS A 128 -2.97 2.52 4.00
C LYS A 128 -4.48 2.38 4.18
N LEU A 129 -5.23 3.48 4.21
CA LEU A 129 -6.69 3.46 4.29
C LEU A 129 -7.28 2.82 3.04
N GLU A 130 -6.76 3.15 1.86
CA GLU A 130 -7.23 2.57 0.60
C GLU A 130 -7.02 1.06 0.57
N ASN A 131 -5.87 0.58 1.05
CA ASN A 131 -5.55 -0.84 1.13
C ASN A 131 -6.37 -1.63 2.18
N VAL A 132 -7.12 -0.96 3.04
CA VAL A 132 -7.96 -1.58 4.08
C VAL A 132 -9.43 -1.58 3.68
N LYS A 133 -9.82 -0.72 2.73
CA LYS A 133 -11.19 -0.71 2.23
C LYS A 133 -11.50 -2.03 1.53
N PRO A 134 -12.69 -2.59 1.74
CA PRO A 134 -13.15 -3.72 0.93
C PRO A 134 -13.25 -3.26 -0.53
N ASP A 135 -12.87 -4.16 -1.45
CA ASP A 135 -13.09 -3.92 -2.87
C ASP A 135 -14.60 -3.72 -3.11
N GLU A 136 -14.99 -2.60 -3.74
CA GLU A 136 -16.40 -2.24 -3.98
C GLU A 136 -17.06 -3.09 -5.11
N ASP A 137 -16.37 -4.15 -5.58
CA ASP A 137 -16.79 -4.96 -6.74
C ASP A 137 -17.58 -6.23 -6.38
N ASP A 138 -18.01 -6.41 -5.09
CA ASP A 138 -18.75 -7.61 -4.64
C ASP A 138 -20.26 -7.33 -4.41
N ASP A 139 -20.94 -6.70 -5.41
CA ASP A 139 -22.40 -6.62 -5.45
C ASP A 139 -22.96 -7.18 -6.78
#